data_bffb0ac7bfce1d2d4a1963186f683322
#
_entry.id   bffb0ac7bfce1d2d4a1963186f683322
#
_cell.length_a   1.000
_cell.length_b   1.000
_cell.length_c   1.000
_cell.angle_alpha   90.00
_cell.angle_beta   90.00
_cell.angle_gamma   90.00
#
_symmetry.space_group_name_H-M   'P 1'
#
loop_
_entity.id
_entity.type
_entity.pdbx_description
1 polymer ?
#
loop_
_entity_poly.entity_id
_entity_poly.type
_entity_poly.pdbx_seq_one_letter_code
_entity_poly.pdbx_strand_id
1 'polypeptide(L)'
;GNITNNVNVTGIGHDTNLTNNNASVSVNVPESVLLNITKVANSTIIVAGENVGYTVVINNYGPSVASDVVLKDIFNSKELLNLQYSLNGKDWFNYNESVSLGDINAGTNVTVYFRAKVNGSVRGDVLNTVNITTGVDDARGNFTDNETVNVIANTTLTVIKDAEIKALNPGDTAHFVITVIAGGSSDSLNVNLEDILDAGLLDVKSATYRINGGNLTNYTQIISLGNMHTGSKIVVDIYAAILNTTGQDIFNCVNVTSDEHPEGNTSNTTIHVNIADLEIIKIVNNATPNYGDEITYTITVRNNGPDNSTNIKVSEVLADNFKFISANTTKGYYNLTNGVWAVGNLTNNETAKLVITVKIVK
;
A
#
# COMPACT_ATOMS: atom_id res chain seq x y z
N GLY A 1 12.83 50.35 37.75
CA GLY A 1 12.00 51.36 38.43
C GLY A 1 12.83 52.36 39.24
N ASN A 2 12.15 53.43 39.77
CA ASN A 2 12.81 54.48 40.57
C ASN A 2 12.79 54.12 42.05
N ILE A 3 13.95 54.15 42.71
CA ILE A 3 14.12 54.00 44.16
C ILE A 3 14.33 55.43 44.68
N THR A 4 13.41 55.92 45.55
CA THR A 4 13.48 57.27 46.14
C THR A 4 13.93 57.12 47.58
N ASN A 5 15.04 57.79 47.92
CA ASN A 5 15.47 57.92 49.26
C ASN A 5 15.10 59.32 49.82
N ASN A 6 14.40 59.37 50.97
CA ASN A 6 13.90 60.56 51.56
C ASN A 6 14.69 60.82 52.90
N VAL A 7 15.05 62.06 53.17
CA VAL A 7 15.66 62.47 54.43
C VAL A 7 14.90 63.66 54.95
N ASN A 8 14.74 63.70 56.30
CA ASN A 8 14.08 64.78 56.98
C ASN A 8 15.01 65.24 58.13
N VAL A 9 15.04 66.54 58.41
CA VAL A 9 15.75 67.13 59.57
C VAL A 9 14.75 67.80 60.51
N THR A 10 14.90 67.59 61.78
CA THR A 10 14.14 68.26 62.85
C THR A 10 15.08 68.82 63.90
N GLY A 11 14.76 69.96 64.46
CA GLY A 11 15.52 70.60 65.52
C GLY A 11 14.63 71.02 66.72
N ILE A 12 15.23 71.36 67.88
CA ILE A 12 14.50 71.82 69.09
C ILE A 12 14.20 73.34 69.03
N GLY A 13 14.83 74.10 68.15
CA GLY A 13 14.59 75.56 67.96
C GLY A 13 13.36 75.82 67.04
N HIS A 14 12.92 77.11 67.10
CA HIS A 14 11.83 77.55 66.14
C HIS A 14 12.39 77.62 64.72
N ASP A 15 11.99 76.71 63.93
CA ASP A 15 12.32 76.63 62.48
C ASP A 15 11.29 77.45 61.72
N THR A 16 11.76 78.50 61.06
CA THR A 16 10.89 79.47 60.33
C THR A 16 10.45 78.97 58.98
N ASN A 17 11.00 77.83 58.48
CA ASN A 17 10.61 77.29 57.14
C ASN A 17 10.68 75.74 57.14
N LEU A 18 9.66 75.08 57.61
CA LEU A 18 9.55 73.61 57.63
C LEU A 18 9.48 72.99 56.22
N THR A 19 9.33 73.73 55.16
CA THR A 19 9.24 73.19 53.80
C THR A 19 10.59 72.76 53.24
N ASN A 20 11.70 73.25 53.78
CA ASN A 20 13.06 72.85 53.33
C ASN A 20 13.69 71.78 54.23
N ASN A 21 12.92 71.19 55.15
CA ASN A 21 13.38 70.16 56.10
C ASN A 21 13.36 68.76 55.44
N ASN A 22 12.87 68.63 54.25
CA ASN A 22 12.84 67.36 53.55
C ASN A 22 13.66 67.47 52.25
N ALA A 23 14.43 66.47 51.99
CA ALA A 23 15.07 66.29 50.70
C ALA A 23 14.88 64.84 50.18
N SER A 24 14.78 64.68 48.90
CA SER A 24 14.69 63.35 48.31
C SER A 24 15.57 63.25 47.06
N VAL A 25 16.08 62.06 46.81
CA VAL A 25 16.78 61.72 45.57
C VAL A 25 16.27 60.39 45.10
N SER A 26 15.98 60.33 43.75
CA SER A 26 15.58 59.10 43.11
C SER A 26 16.73 58.56 42.26
N VAL A 27 16.93 57.25 42.34
CA VAL A 27 17.84 56.49 41.50
C VAL A 27 16.98 55.61 40.60
N ASN A 28 17.17 55.70 39.30
CA ASN A 28 16.54 54.78 38.34
C ASN A 28 17.34 53.47 38.28
N VAL A 29 16.70 52.38 38.62
CA VAL A 29 17.25 51.04 38.48
C VAL A 29 16.58 50.41 37.25
N PRO A 30 17.27 50.33 36.11
CA PRO A 30 16.71 49.70 34.92
C PRO A 30 16.47 48.22 35.15
N GLU A 31 15.46 47.65 34.48
CA GLU A 31 15.25 46.21 34.45
C GLU A 31 16.42 45.55 33.71
N SER A 32 16.84 44.39 34.22
CA SER A 32 17.92 43.62 33.62
C SER A 32 17.47 42.15 33.49
N VAL A 33 17.01 41.79 32.34
CA VAL A 33 16.57 40.46 32.00
C VAL A 33 17.60 39.78 31.09
N LEU A 34 17.93 38.52 31.39
CA LEU A 34 18.83 37.70 30.58
C LEU A 34 18.18 36.35 30.33
N LEU A 35 17.54 36.21 29.19
CA LEU A 35 16.86 35.00 28.79
C LEU A 35 17.77 34.08 27.98
N ASN A 36 17.63 32.80 28.19
CA ASN A 36 18.24 31.76 27.33
C ASN A 36 17.23 30.64 27.06
N ILE A 37 17.02 30.33 25.78
CA ILE A 37 16.16 29.25 25.35
C ILE A 37 17.01 28.10 24.82
N THR A 38 16.58 26.86 25.11
CA THR A 38 17.16 25.64 24.59
C THR A 38 16.05 24.73 24.13
N LYS A 39 16.24 24.05 22.98
CA LYS A 39 15.32 23.06 22.40
C LYS A 39 16.07 21.76 22.15
N VAL A 40 15.47 20.64 22.56
CA VAL A 40 16.05 19.30 22.35
C VAL A 40 14.95 18.34 21.94
N ALA A 41 15.20 17.54 20.91
CA ALA A 41 14.32 16.43 20.53
C ALA A 41 14.51 15.21 21.44
N ASN A 42 13.45 14.41 21.60
CA ASN A 42 13.53 13.15 22.34
C ASN A 42 14.36 12.08 21.60
N SER A 43 14.57 12.24 20.29
CA SER A 43 15.46 11.42 19.47
C SER A 43 15.94 12.24 18.27
N THR A 44 17.17 12.02 17.83
CA THR A 44 17.75 12.62 16.62
C THR A 44 17.39 11.86 15.35
N ILE A 45 16.85 10.62 15.49
CA ILE A 45 16.37 9.79 14.37
C ILE A 45 14.94 9.37 14.69
N ILE A 46 14.02 9.62 13.75
CA ILE A 46 12.59 9.30 13.88
C ILE A 46 12.14 8.57 12.62
N VAL A 47 11.23 7.63 12.77
CA VAL A 47 10.57 6.97 11.64
C VAL A 47 9.38 7.81 11.17
N ALA A 48 9.28 8.04 9.86
CA ALA A 48 8.12 8.71 9.28
C ALA A 48 6.81 7.99 9.65
N GLY A 49 5.78 8.76 10.00
CA GLY A 49 4.51 8.25 10.53
C GLY A 49 4.46 8.06 12.06
N GLU A 50 5.61 8.13 12.76
CA GLU A 50 5.68 8.08 14.22
C GLU A 50 5.65 9.47 14.86
N ASN A 51 5.63 9.52 16.20
CA ASN A 51 5.59 10.76 16.94
C ASN A 51 7.00 11.22 17.35
N VAL A 52 7.26 12.51 17.17
CA VAL A 52 8.43 13.21 17.69
C VAL A 52 8.04 14.09 18.88
N GLY A 53 8.90 14.16 19.89
CA GLY A 53 8.74 15.06 21.02
C GLY A 53 9.92 16.02 21.13
N TYR A 54 9.64 17.25 21.61
CA TYR A 54 10.67 18.24 21.91
C TYR A 54 10.47 18.76 23.33
N THR A 55 11.57 19.05 23.98
CA THR A 55 11.62 19.77 25.28
C THR A 55 12.27 21.13 25.04
N VAL A 56 11.57 22.18 25.44
CA VAL A 56 12.04 23.57 25.38
C VAL A 56 12.19 24.06 26.77
N VAL A 57 13.37 24.58 27.15
CA VAL A 57 13.62 25.17 28.44
C VAL A 57 14.01 26.63 28.28
N ILE A 58 13.30 27.53 28.97
CA ILE A 58 13.54 28.96 28.96
C ILE A 58 14.03 29.34 30.37
N ASN A 59 15.27 29.81 30.46
CA ASN A 59 15.89 30.27 31.74
C ASN A 59 15.96 31.78 31.75
N ASN A 60 15.62 32.40 32.89
CA ASN A 60 15.89 33.80 33.16
C ASN A 60 17.08 33.92 34.13
N TYR A 61 18.27 34.20 33.62
CA TYR A 61 19.49 34.41 34.39
C TYR A 61 19.66 35.85 34.85
N GLY A 62 18.77 36.76 34.46
CA GLY A 62 18.79 38.15 34.87
C GLY A 62 18.29 38.34 36.32
N PRO A 63 18.60 39.48 36.95
CA PRO A 63 18.13 39.82 38.30
C PRO A 63 16.69 40.35 38.30
N SER A 64 16.11 40.66 37.15
CA SER A 64 14.73 41.15 37.02
C SER A 64 13.77 40.11 36.46
N VAL A 65 12.50 40.26 36.73
CA VAL A 65 11.43 39.44 36.17
C VAL A 65 11.34 39.69 34.66
N ALA A 66 11.32 38.63 33.88
CA ALA A 66 10.96 38.69 32.44
C ALA A 66 9.42 38.65 32.34
N SER A 67 8.80 39.79 32.06
CA SER A 67 7.35 39.88 31.99
C SER A 67 6.83 39.48 30.60
N ASP A 68 5.59 38.98 30.58
CA ASP A 68 4.81 38.70 29.36
C ASP A 68 5.59 37.83 28.36
N VAL A 69 6.23 36.76 28.85
CA VAL A 69 7.00 35.85 27.96
C VAL A 69 6.04 35.04 27.09
N VAL A 70 6.28 35.09 25.79
CA VAL A 70 5.52 34.31 24.78
C VAL A 70 6.48 33.46 24.00
N LEU A 71 6.15 32.15 23.88
CA LEU A 71 6.89 31.18 23.10
C LEU A 71 6.18 30.92 21.77
N LYS A 72 6.92 30.96 20.67
CA LYS A 72 6.47 30.59 19.33
C LYS A 72 7.31 29.43 18.82
N ASP A 73 6.65 28.33 18.41
CA ASP A 73 7.27 27.20 17.72
C ASP A 73 7.02 27.32 16.21
N ILE A 74 8.09 27.33 15.43
CA ILE A 74 8.08 27.53 13.97
C ILE A 74 8.46 26.21 13.32
N PHE A 75 7.50 25.56 12.68
CA PHE A 75 7.63 24.25 12.07
C PHE A 75 6.95 24.21 10.70
N ASN A 76 7.34 23.23 9.88
CA ASN A 76 6.65 22.95 8.62
C ASN A 76 5.43 22.06 8.89
N SER A 77 4.22 22.61 8.73
CA SER A 77 2.96 21.88 8.96
C SER A 77 2.69 20.75 7.97
N LYS A 78 3.47 20.64 6.89
CA LYS A 78 3.44 19.49 5.98
C LYS A 78 4.32 18.32 6.46
N GLU A 79 5.28 18.60 7.34
CA GLU A 79 6.22 17.63 7.90
C GLU A 79 5.81 17.15 9.28
N LEU A 80 5.42 18.11 10.16
CA LEU A 80 4.96 17.85 11.52
C LEU A 80 3.46 18.11 11.64
N LEU A 81 2.70 17.06 11.87
CA LEU A 81 1.23 17.09 11.91
C LEU A 81 0.75 17.11 13.36
N ASN A 82 -0.39 17.78 13.62
CA ASN A 82 -1.09 17.75 14.90
C ASN A 82 -0.23 18.18 16.07
N LEU A 83 0.54 19.29 15.91
CA LEU A 83 1.42 19.79 16.96
C LEU A 83 0.62 20.14 18.23
N GLN A 84 1.07 19.60 19.35
CA GLN A 84 0.53 19.84 20.69
C GLN A 84 1.63 20.30 21.62
N TYR A 85 1.26 21.04 22.67
CA TYR A 85 2.16 21.46 23.73
C TYR A 85 1.61 21.09 25.11
N SER A 86 2.52 21.06 26.11
CA SER A 86 2.21 20.83 27.52
C SER A 86 3.19 21.61 28.40
N LEU A 87 2.69 22.21 29.50
CA LEU A 87 3.52 22.87 30.50
C LEU A 87 3.91 21.94 31.66
N ASN A 88 3.32 20.76 31.75
CA ASN A 88 3.57 19.81 32.86
C ASN A 88 3.90 18.38 32.39
N GLY A 89 3.99 18.17 31.07
CA GLY A 89 4.25 16.87 30.44
C GLY A 89 3.09 15.87 30.52
N LYS A 90 1.91 16.27 31.05
CA LYS A 90 0.74 15.40 31.25
C LYS A 90 -0.48 15.88 30.49
N ASP A 91 -0.82 17.16 30.63
CA ASP A 91 -1.99 17.78 30.01
C ASP A 91 -1.56 18.39 28.65
N TRP A 92 -2.15 17.94 27.57
CA TRP A 92 -1.75 18.31 26.21
C TRP A 92 -2.82 19.16 25.54
N PHE A 93 -2.41 20.26 24.94
CA PHE A 93 -3.25 21.21 24.23
C PHE A 93 -2.81 21.33 22.77
N ASN A 94 -3.76 21.54 21.86
CA ASN A 94 -3.42 21.83 20.47
C ASN A 94 -2.63 23.15 20.40
N TYR A 95 -1.54 23.13 19.66
CA TYR A 95 -0.73 24.32 19.46
C TYR A 95 -1.34 25.23 18.41
N ASN A 96 -1.53 26.50 18.76
CA ASN A 96 -2.08 27.56 17.93
C ASN A 96 -1.15 28.76 17.94
N GLU A 97 -0.19 28.80 17.00
CA GLU A 97 0.75 29.89 16.75
C GLU A 97 1.70 30.28 17.91
N SER A 98 1.25 30.29 19.17
CA SER A 98 2.07 30.67 20.31
C SER A 98 1.54 30.13 21.63
N VAL A 99 2.40 30.14 22.65
CA VAL A 99 2.08 29.79 24.05
C VAL A 99 2.48 30.96 24.95
N SER A 100 1.50 31.56 25.66
CA SER A 100 1.78 32.54 26.70
C SER A 100 2.30 31.83 27.95
N LEU A 101 3.48 32.20 28.41
CA LEU A 101 4.12 31.66 29.60
C LEU A 101 3.96 32.56 30.83
N GLY A 102 3.47 33.80 30.61
CA GLY A 102 3.41 34.81 31.66
C GLY A 102 4.81 35.28 32.10
N ASP A 103 4.95 35.59 33.36
CA ASP A 103 6.19 36.13 33.91
C ASP A 103 7.15 35.00 34.33
N ILE A 104 8.44 35.15 33.98
CA ILE A 104 9.51 34.27 34.45
C ILE A 104 10.36 35.00 35.45
N ASN A 105 10.29 34.58 36.73
CA ASN A 105 11.02 35.20 37.81
C ASN A 105 12.55 35.11 37.63
N ALA A 106 13.27 36.05 38.21
CA ALA A 106 14.73 36.06 38.28
C ALA A 106 15.29 34.73 38.81
N GLY A 107 16.24 34.13 38.08
CA GLY A 107 16.90 32.88 38.45
C GLY A 107 16.05 31.62 38.33
N THR A 108 14.87 31.70 37.68
CA THR A 108 14.01 30.53 37.46
C THR A 108 13.91 30.14 35.98
N ASN A 109 13.28 29.00 35.70
CA ASN A 109 13.02 28.54 34.37
C ASN A 109 11.58 28.06 34.19
N VAL A 110 11.17 27.97 32.93
CA VAL A 110 9.93 27.33 32.48
C VAL A 110 10.27 26.27 31.43
N THR A 111 9.63 25.10 31.56
CA THR A 111 9.77 24.02 30.58
C THR A 111 8.47 23.84 29.81
N VAL A 112 8.57 23.76 28.49
CA VAL A 112 7.47 23.48 27.61
C VAL A 112 7.78 22.23 26.77
N TYR A 113 6.85 21.30 26.76
CA TYR A 113 6.95 20.08 25.98
C TYR A 113 6.10 20.23 24.71
N PHE A 114 6.64 19.79 23.58
CA PHE A 114 5.92 19.68 22.33
C PHE A 114 5.90 18.23 21.85
N ARG A 115 4.84 17.85 21.13
CA ARG A 115 4.77 16.59 20.40
C ARG A 115 4.03 16.79 19.09
N ALA A 116 4.47 16.07 18.05
CA ALA A 116 3.84 16.07 16.74
C ALA A 116 3.95 14.68 16.11
N LYS A 117 3.07 14.36 15.19
CA LYS A 117 3.22 13.20 14.32
C LYS A 117 4.03 13.62 13.08
N VAL A 118 5.11 12.91 12.79
CA VAL A 118 5.85 13.09 11.53
C VAL A 118 4.99 12.55 10.37
N ASN A 119 4.85 13.31 9.30
CA ASN A 119 4.12 12.87 8.12
C ASN A 119 4.79 11.63 7.52
N GLY A 120 3.99 10.61 7.15
CA GLY A 120 4.47 9.32 6.64
C GLY A 120 5.33 9.39 5.38
N SER A 121 5.18 10.47 4.60
CA SER A 121 5.93 10.69 3.35
C SER A 121 7.22 11.49 3.52
N VAL A 122 7.56 11.95 4.74
CA VAL A 122 8.78 12.75 4.98
C VAL A 122 10.01 11.87 5.03
N ARG A 123 11.10 12.35 4.46
CA ARG A 123 12.44 11.73 4.46
C ARG A 123 13.50 12.80 4.68
N GLY A 124 14.59 12.44 5.37
CA GLY A 124 15.72 13.33 5.62
C GLY A 124 15.48 14.28 6.80
N ASP A 125 16.16 15.42 6.81
CA ASP A 125 16.22 16.32 7.93
C ASP A 125 14.99 17.21 8.06
N VAL A 126 14.39 17.23 9.24
CA VAL A 126 13.27 18.10 9.63
C VAL A 126 13.76 19.07 10.68
N LEU A 127 13.74 20.36 10.35
CA LEU A 127 14.12 21.46 11.23
C LEU A 127 12.89 21.99 11.96
N ASN A 128 13.02 22.16 13.29
CA ASN A 128 12.02 22.83 14.11
C ASN A 128 12.67 23.93 14.97
N THR A 129 12.21 25.16 14.85
CA THR A 129 12.77 26.36 15.49
C THR A 129 11.80 26.92 16.54
N VAL A 130 12.31 27.38 17.66
CA VAL A 130 11.54 28.13 18.68
C VAL A 130 12.06 29.54 18.83
N ASN A 131 11.14 30.45 19.04
CA ASN A 131 11.44 31.85 19.39
C ASN A 131 10.66 32.22 20.64
N ILE A 132 11.25 33.11 21.49
CA ILE A 132 10.57 33.75 22.59
C ILE A 132 10.58 35.28 22.44
N THR A 133 9.56 35.91 22.98
CA THR A 133 9.48 37.37 23.18
C THR A 133 9.14 37.66 24.62
N THR A 134 9.43 38.87 25.09
CA THR A 134 9.08 39.37 26.41
C THR A 134 8.63 40.82 26.32
N GLY A 135 7.87 41.28 27.30
CA GLY A 135 7.46 42.67 27.42
C GLY A 135 8.56 43.64 27.89
N VAL A 136 9.78 43.13 28.17
CA VAL A 136 10.94 43.94 28.62
C VAL A 136 11.75 44.40 27.42
N ASP A 137 11.80 45.72 27.16
CA ASP A 137 12.45 46.30 25.97
C ASP A 137 13.96 46.02 25.86
N ASP A 138 14.70 46.08 27.00
CA ASP A 138 16.13 45.90 27.04
C ASP A 138 16.58 44.48 27.44
N ALA A 139 15.71 43.48 27.27
CA ALA A 139 16.03 42.10 27.58
C ALA A 139 17.18 41.58 26.68
N ARG A 140 18.10 40.83 27.25
CA ARG A 140 19.28 40.25 26.62
C ARG A 140 19.25 38.73 26.64
N GLY A 141 20.13 38.12 25.85
CA GLY A 141 20.33 36.69 25.84
C GLY A 141 20.04 36.01 24.49
N ASN A 142 19.78 34.73 24.55
CA ASN A 142 19.40 33.94 23.36
C ASN A 142 17.89 33.77 23.34
N PHE A 143 17.24 34.26 22.28
CA PHE A 143 15.77 34.26 22.11
C PHE A 143 15.31 33.25 21.09
N THR A 144 16.19 32.48 20.47
CA THR A 144 15.85 31.49 19.49
C THR A 144 16.73 30.25 19.62
N ASP A 145 16.17 29.10 19.38
CA ASP A 145 16.90 27.85 19.26
C ASP A 145 16.21 26.93 18.27
N ASN A 146 16.92 25.95 17.78
CA ASN A 146 16.39 25.00 16.80
C ASN A 146 16.93 23.60 17.08
N GLU A 147 16.18 22.61 16.56
CA GLU A 147 16.55 21.21 16.62
C GLU A 147 16.24 20.56 15.29
N THR A 148 17.13 19.68 14.83
CA THR A 148 16.97 18.92 13.60
C THR A 148 16.86 17.44 13.95
N VAL A 149 15.83 16.78 13.39
CA VAL A 149 15.68 15.33 13.47
C VAL A 149 15.78 14.73 12.07
N ASN A 150 16.52 13.62 11.94
CA ASN A 150 16.62 12.88 10.70
C ASN A 150 15.48 11.87 10.61
N VAL A 151 14.66 11.96 9.55
CA VAL A 151 13.50 11.11 9.34
C VAL A 151 13.85 9.99 8.37
N ILE A 152 13.75 8.75 8.83
CA ILE A 152 13.96 7.53 8.06
C ILE A 152 12.64 6.84 7.72
N ALA A 153 12.66 5.90 6.76
CA ALA A 153 11.50 5.10 6.38
C ALA A 153 11.45 3.76 7.12
N ASN A 154 10.21 3.29 7.34
CA ASN A 154 9.90 1.90 7.67
C ASN A 154 8.70 1.48 6.82
N THR A 155 8.96 0.90 5.64
CA THR A 155 7.96 0.51 4.66
C THR A 155 8.05 -0.98 4.33
N THR A 156 6.92 -1.57 3.96
CA THR A 156 6.85 -2.89 3.33
C THR A 156 5.87 -2.84 2.17
N LEU A 157 6.17 -3.59 1.11
CA LEU A 157 5.24 -3.83 0.00
C LEU A 157 5.01 -5.33 -0.11
N THR A 158 3.79 -5.79 0.18
CA THR A 158 3.39 -7.17 -0.05
C THR A 158 2.74 -7.28 -1.41
N VAL A 159 3.26 -8.15 -2.27
CA VAL A 159 2.77 -8.38 -3.63
C VAL A 159 2.31 -9.83 -3.73
N ILE A 160 1.08 -10.04 -4.17
CA ILE A 160 0.50 -11.36 -4.39
C ILE A 160 -0.10 -11.38 -5.79
N LYS A 161 0.32 -12.35 -6.61
CA LYS A 161 -0.28 -12.61 -7.92
C LYS A 161 -0.80 -14.03 -7.94
N ASP A 162 -2.04 -14.16 -8.39
CA ASP A 162 -2.67 -15.48 -8.55
C ASP A 162 -3.49 -15.56 -9.84
N ALA A 163 -3.76 -16.77 -10.30
CA ALA A 163 -4.73 -17.06 -11.32
C ALA A 163 -5.87 -17.87 -10.71
N GLU A 164 -7.12 -17.48 -10.97
CA GLU A 164 -8.30 -18.12 -10.40
C GLU A 164 -8.37 -19.61 -10.78
N ILE A 165 -7.99 -19.92 -12.00
CA ILE A 165 -7.92 -21.29 -12.53
C ILE A 165 -6.50 -21.56 -13.02
N LYS A 166 -5.91 -22.68 -12.58
CA LYS A 166 -4.52 -23.03 -12.85
C LYS A 166 -4.33 -23.95 -14.07
N ALA A 167 -5.41 -24.48 -14.64
CA ALA A 167 -5.37 -25.32 -15.84
C ALA A 167 -6.53 -24.92 -16.76
N LEU A 168 -6.24 -24.48 -17.97
CA LEU A 168 -7.18 -23.94 -18.94
C LEU A 168 -6.91 -24.52 -20.33
N ASN A 169 -7.94 -24.52 -21.20
CA ASN A 169 -7.79 -24.94 -22.59
C ASN A 169 -7.44 -23.72 -23.48
N PRO A 170 -6.86 -23.96 -24.67
CA PRO A 170 -6.79 -22.92 -25.70
C PRO A 170 -8.16 -22.30 -25.97
N GLY A 171 -8.22 -20.97 -25.99
CA GLY A 171 -9.44 -20.19 -26.18
C GLY A 171 -10.21 -19.86 -24.89
N ASP A 172 -9.93 -20.52 -23.79
CA ASP A 172 -10.50 -20.14 -22.46
C ASP A 172 -9.97 -18.78 -22.03
N THR A 173 -10.70 -18.15 -21.11
CA THR A 173 -10.28 -16.86 -20.52
C THR A 173 -9.64 -17.10 -19.16
N ALA A 174 -8.39 -16.70 -19.03
CA ALA A 174 -7.67 -16.63 -17.75
C ALA A 174 -8.07 -15.36 -16.98
N HIS A 175 -8.25 -15.47 -15.66
CA HIS A 175 -8.41 -14.35 -14.75
C HIS A 175 -7.21 -14.31 -13.80
N PHE A 176 -6.37 -13.28 -13.95
CA PHE A 176 -5.26 -13.00 -13.04
C PHE A 176 -5.67 -11.90 -12.07
N VAL A 177 -5.33 -12.09 -10.81
CA VAL A 177 -5.53 -11.10 -9.75
C VAL A 177 -4.20 -10.74 -9.12
N ILE A 178 -3.88 -9.44 -9.10
CA ILE A 178 -2.72 -8.91 -8.38
C ILE A 178 -3.20 -8.12 -7.18
N THR A 179 -2.64 -8.38 -6.03
CA THR A 179 -2.88 -7.60 -4.81
C THR A 179 -1.57 -6.99 -4.34
N VAL A 180 -1.54 -5.67 -4.14
CA VAL A 180 -0.42 -4.95 -3.52
C VAL A 180 -0.91 -4.30 -2.24
N ILE A 181 -0.18 -4.49 -1.13
CA ILE A 181 -0.50 -3.92 0.18
C ILE A 181 0.73 -3.17 0.70
N ALA A 182 0.55 -1.88 0.98
CA ALA A 182 1.57 -1.07 1.66
C ALA A 182 1.47 -1.25 3.18
N GLY A 183 2.58 -1.54 3.81
CA GLY A 183 2.70 -1.74 5.26
C GLY A 183 3.89 -0.98 5.84
N GLY A 184 4.16 -1.21 7.14
CA GLY A 184 5.12 -0.45 7.92
C GLY A 184 4.46 0.75 8.62
N SER A 185 5.25 1.69 9.13
CA SER A 185 4.77 2.95 9.73
C SER A 185 4.85 4.15 8.79
N SER A 186 5.61 4.01 7.69
CA SER A 186 5.84 5.05 6.69
C SER A 186 5.10 4.74 5.38
N ASP A 187 4.81 5.79 4.60
CA ASP A 187 4.28 5.66 3.26
C ASP A 187 5.37 5.14 2.30
N SER A 188 5.01 4.28 1.37
CA SER A 188 5.90 3.89 0.27
C SER A 188 5.84 4.95 -0.83
N LEU A 189 6.99 5.51 -1.22
CA LEU A 189 7.06 6.62 -2.18
C LEU A 189 7.28 6.12 -3.62
N ASN A 190 6.64 6.80 -4.57
CA ASN A 190 6.81 6.57 -6.01
C ASN A 190 6.63 5.09 -6.41
N VAL A 191 5.56 4.47 -5.91
CA VAL A 191 5.27 3.05 -6.18
C VAL A 191 4.90 2.86 -7.64
N ASN A 192 5.58 1.92 -8.31
CA ASN A 192 5.30 1.50 -9.68
C ASN A 192 5.01 0.00 -9.72
N LEU A 193 4.04 -0.39 -10.52
CA LEU A 193 3.67 -1.78 -10.75
C LEU A 193 3.88 -2.11 -12.24
N GLU A 194 4.60 -3.20 -12.50
CA GLU A 194 4.86 -3.74 -13.83
C GLU A 194 4.43 -5.20 -13.90
N ASP A 195 3.53 -5.51 -14.84
CA ASP A 195 3.08 -6.86 -15.15
C ASP A 195 2.99 -7.04 -16.66
N ILE A 196 4.04 -7.58 -17.26
CA ILE A 196 4.15 -7.78 -18.70
C ILE A 196 3.64 -9.17 -19.04
N LEU A 197 2.49 -9.20 -19.72
CA LEU A 197 1.87 -10.40 -20.26
C LEU A 197 2.47 -10.74 -21.63
N ASP A 198 2.74 -12.03 -21.88
CA ASP A 198 3.21 -12.49 -23.19
C ASP A 198 2.07 -12.43 -24.22
N ALA A 199 2.14 -11.44 -25.11
CA ALA A 199 1.16 -11.23 -26.17
C ALA A 199 1.13 -12.37 -27.23
N GLY A 200 2.14 -13.24 -27.27
CA GLY A 200 2.15 -14.46 -28.07
C GLY A 200 1.31 -15.59 -27.47
N LEU A 201 1.08 -15.55 -26.17
CA LEU A 201 0.36 -16.59 -25.41
C LEU A 201 -1.01 -16.12 -24.89
N LEU A 202 -1.20 -14.81 -24.69
CA LEU A 202 -2.37 -14.20 -24.07
C LEU A 202 -2.88 -12.99 -24.86
N ASP A 203 -4.19 -12.95 -25.09
CA ASP A 203 -4.90 -11.80 -25.67
C ASP A 203 -5.72 -11.11 -24.57
N VAL A 204 -5.26 -9.96 -24.07
CA VAL A 204 -5.91 -9.21 -22.99
C VAL A 204 -7.25 -8.65 -23.45
N LYS A 205 -8.33 -9.08 -22.82
CA LYS A 205 -9.71 -8.65 -23.09
C LYS A 205 -10.13 -7.50 -22.18
N SER A 206 -9.70 -7.51 -20.95
CA SER A 206 -9.99 -6.46 -19.96
C SER A 206 -8.90 -6.45 -18.89
N ALA A 207 -8.44 -5.25 -18.53
CA ALA A 207 -7.54 -5.07 -17.41
C ALA A 207 -7.88 -3.78 -16.67
N THR A 208 -8.16 -3.90 -15.36
CA THR A 208 -8.57 -2.78 -14.51
C THR A 208 -7.94 -2.89 -13.12
N TYR A 209 -7.83 -1.77 -12.42
CA TYR A 209 -7.41 -1.76 -11.03
C TYR A 209 -8.27 -0.82 -10.18
N ARG A 210 -8.24 -1.04 -8.87
CA ARG A 210 -8.85 -0.16 -7.86
C ARG A 210 -7.93 0.00 -6.66
N ILE A 211 -7.97 1.20 -6.07
CA ILE A 211 -7.25 1.55 -4.85
C ILE A 211 -8.26 1.60 -3.70
N ASN A 212 -8.00 0.86 -2.61
CA ASN A 212 -8.82 0.83 -1.40
C ASN A 212 -10.32 0.59 -1.67
N GLY A 213 -10.63 -0.24 -2.66
CA GLY A 213 -12.03 -0.53 -3.05
C GLY A 213 -12.75 0.61 -3.78
N GLY A 214 -12.02 1.66 -4.19
CA GLY A 214 -12.56 2.80 -4.93
C GLY A 214 -12.97 2.47 -6.38
N ASN A 215 -13.02 3.49 -7.22
CA ASN A 215 -13.43 3.38 -8.61
C ASN A 215 -12.48 2.50 -9.43
N LEU A 216 -13.04 1.80 -10.42
CA LEU A 216 -12.26 1.06 -11.42
C LEU A 216 -11.54 2.04 -12.34
N THR A 217 -10.26 1.77 -12.58
CA THR A 217 -9.41 2.49 -13.51
C THR A 217 -8.81 1.47 -14.49
N ASN A 218 -8.66 1.85 -15.75
CA ASN A 218 -8.01 0.98 -16.72
C ASN A 218 -6.56 0.72 -16.31
N TYR A 219 -6.16 -0.53 -16.38
CA TYR A 219 -4.80 -0.98 -16.15
C TYR A 219 -4.06 -1.12 -17.47
N THR A 220 -2.85 -0.60 -17.54
CA THR A 220 -1.85 -0.88 -18.59
C THR A 220 -0.71 -1.66 -17.94
N GLN A 221 0.05 -2.41 -18.72
CA GLN A 221 1.09 -3.32 -18.19
C GLN A 221 2.10 -2.67 -17.23
N ILE A 222 2.26 -1.36 -17.33
CA ILE A 222 3.10 -0.54 -16.42
C ILE A 222 2.26 0.63 -15.94
N ILE A 223 2.13 0.80 -14.63
CA ILE A 223 1.43 1.94 -14.03
C ILE A 223 2.22 2.54 -12.88
N SER A 224 2.18 3.88 -12.76
CA SER A 224 2.64 4.58 -11.57
C SER A 224 1.47 4.78 -10.62
N LEU A 225 1.60 4.26 -9.41
CA LEU A 225 0.62 4.35 -8.35
C LEU A 225 0.83 5.59 -7.45
N GLY A 226 1.98 6.28 -7.62
CA GLY A 226 2.40 7.38 -6.76
C GLY A 226 2.73 6.89 -5.35
N ASN A 227 2.50 7.74 -4.35
CA ASN A 227 2.75 7.38 -2.96
C ASN A 227 1.59 6.52 -2.42
N MET A 228 1.95 5.40 -1.80
CA MET A 228 0.99 4.53 -1.12
C MET A 228 1.08 4.72 0.39
N HIS A 229 0.01 5.22 1.00
CA HIS A 229 -0.10 5.32 2.45
C HIS A 229 -0.13 3.94 3.09
N THR A 230 0.43 3.83 4.29
CA THR A 230 0.35 2.61 5.12
C THR A 230 -1.09 2.10 5.20
N GLY A 231 -1.27 0.79 4.96
CA GLY A 231 -2.57 0.13 4.93
C GLY A 231 -3.32 0.23 3.60
N SER A 232 -2.81 0.99 2.62
CA SER A 232 -3.41 1.05 1.28
C SER A 232 -3.30 -0.30 0.58
N LYS A 233 -4.38 -0.68 -0.10
CA LYS A 233 -4.49 -1.91 -0.88
C LYS A 233 -4.87 -1.59 -2.32
N ILE A 234 -4.16 -2.20 -3.25
CA ILE A 234 -4.47 -2.16 -4.68
C ILE A 234 -4.83 -3.55 -5.13
N VAL A 235 -5.87 -3.66 -5.94
CA VAL A 235 -6.27 -4.91 -6.61
C VAL A 235 -6.35 -4.64 -8.10
N VAL A 236 -5.65 -5.46 -8.87
CA VAL A 236 -5.68 -5.47 -10.34
C VAL A 236 -6.36 -6.76 -10.78
N ASP A 237 -7.33 -6.63 -11.68
CA ASP A 237 -8.04 -7.74 -12.33
C ASP A 237 -7.69 -7.73 -13.82
N ILE A 238 -7.17 -8.86 -14.34
CA ILE A 238 -6.79 -9.02 -15.75
C ILE A 238 -7.48 -10.24 -16.31
N TYR A 239 -8.26 -10.05 -17.38
CA TYR A 239 -8.92 -11.11 -18.15
C TYR A 239 -8.23 -11.22 -19.50
N ALA A 240 -7.69 -12.40 -19.83
CA ALA A 240 -6.98 -12.65 -21.07
C ALA A 240 -7.36 -14.00 -21.67
N ALA A 241 -7.62 -14.05 -22.98
CA ALA A 241 -7.87 -15.29 -23.70
C ALA A 241 -6.55 -16.03 -23.93
N ILE A 242 -6.55 -17.36 -23.74
CA ILE A 242 -5.42 -18.23 -24.01
C ILE A 242 -5.27 -18.40 -25.54
N LEU A 243 -4.18 -17.88 -26.10
CA LEU A 243 -3.82 -18.06 -27.53
C LEU A 243 -2.96 -19.30 -27.75
N ASN A 244 -2.29 -19.78 -26.72
CA ASN A 244 -1.37 -20.91 -26.81
C ASN A 244 -2.08 -22.21 -27.15
N THR A 245 -1.67 -22.84 -28.26
CA THR A 245 -2.19 -24.13 -28.74
C THR A 245 -1.16 -25.25 -28.61
N THR A 246 0.02 -24.99 -28.09
CA THR A 246 1.14 -25.94 -28.02
C THR A 246 1.26 -26.67 -26.68
N GLY A 247 0.46 -26.26 -25.67
CA GLY A 247 0.50 -26.83 -24.32
C GLY A 247 1.67 -26.33 -23.46
N GLN A 248 2.32 -25.27 -23.88
CA GLN A 248 3.33 -24.62 -23.06
C GLN A 248 2.64 -23.93 -21.86
N ASP A 249 3.17 -24.14 -20.68
CA ASP A 249 2.72 -23.44 -19.48
C ASP A 249 2.92 -21.92 -19.62
N ILE A 250 1.95 -21.15 -19.17
CA ILE A 250 1.98 -19.69 -19.19
C ILE A 250 2.45 -19.21 -17.81
N PHE A 251 3.70 -18.77 -17.74
CA PHE A 251 4.26 -18.11 -16.57
C PHE A 251 3.99 -16.61 -16.64
N ASN A 252 3.42 -16.05 -15.59
CA ASN A 252 3.18 -14.62 -15.49
C ASN A 252 3.69 -14.05 -14.16
N CYS A 253 4.54 -13.02 -14.22
CA CYS A 253 5.22 -12.40 -13.09
C CYS A 253 4.90 -10.90 -13.02
N VAL A 254 4.61 -10.40 -11.82
CA VAL A 254 4.47 -8.98 -11.52
C VAL A 254 5.67 -8.51 -10.70
N ASN A 255 6.13 -7.28 -10.94
CA ASN A 255 7.12 -6.58 -10.12
C ASN A 255 6.55 -5.26 -9.62
N VAL A 256 6.81 -4.93 -8.35
CA VAL A 256 6.39 -3.67 -7.72
C VAL A 256 7.60 -3.03 -7.07
N THR A 257 7.94 -1.82 -7.50
CA THR A 257 9.08 -1.03 -6.99
C THR A 257 8.60 0.21 -6.24
N SER A 258 9.45 0.76 -5.40
CA SER A 258 9.30 2.08 -4.77
C SER A 258 10.69 2.69 -4.53
N ASP A 259 10.74 3.95 -4.07
CA ASP A 259 12.01 4.58 -3.71
C ASP A 259 12.75 3.80 -2.60
N GLU A 260 12.02 3.21 -1.66
CA GLU A 260 12.57 2.42 -0.56
C GLU A 260 12.88 0.97 -0.96
N HIS A 261 12.29 0.47 -2.06
CA HIS A 261 12.44 -0.89 -2.57
C HIS A 261 12.72 -0.87 -4.09
N PRO A 262 13.87 -0.31 -4.52
CA PRO A 262 14.18 -0.16 -5.95
C PRO A 262 14.42 -1.48 -6.67
N GLU A 263 14.88 -2.53 -5.96
CA GLU A 263 15.03 -3.88 -6.54
C GLU A 263 13.67 -4.51 -6.89
N GLY A 264 12.60 -4.02 -6.26
CA GLY A 264 11.23 -4.49 -6.41
C GLY A 264 10.89 -5.73 -5.58
N ASN A 265 9.59 -5.90 -5.39
CA ASN A 265 8.98 -7.10 -4.82
C ASN A 265 8.20 -7.82 -5.91
N THR A 266 8.47 -9.10 -6.11
CA THR A 266 7.88 -9.88 -7.19
C THR A 266 6.90 -10.93 -6.68
N SER A 267 5.91 -11.26 -7.50
CA SER A 267 5.05 -12.43 -7.33
C SER A 267 4.69 -13.01 -8.70
N ASN A 268 4.46 -14.30 -8.76
CA ASN A 268 4.18 -14.97 -10.02
C ASN A 268 3.09 -16.03 -9.88
N THR A 269 2.53 -16.42 -11.02
CA THR A 269 1.64 -17.56 -11.14
C THR A 269 1.84 -18.25 -12.47
N THR A 270 1.52 -19.53 -12.54
CA THR A 270 1.58 -20.33 -13.76
C THR A 270 0.22 -20.90 -14.07
N ILE A 271 -0.18 -20.86 -15.35
CA ILE A 271 -1.36 -21.55 -15.88
C ILE A 271 -0.86 -22.66 -16.78
N HIS A 272 -1.29 -23.89 -16.48
CA HIS A 272 -1.11 -25.04 -17.36
C HIS A 272 -2.10 -24.96 -18.52
N VAL A 273 -1.62 -25.08 -19.76
CA VAL A 273 -2.48 -25.11 -20.96
C VAL A 273 -2.71 -26.54 -21.38
N ASN A 274 -3.94 -27.03 -21.16
CA ASN A 274 -4.33 -28.41 -21.49
C ASN A 274 -4.25 -28.66 -22.99
N ILE A 275 -3.64 -29.76 -23.39
CA ILE A 275 -3.68 -30.30 -24.77
C ILE A 275 -4.04 -31.75 -24.75
N ALA A 276 -4.93 -32.12 -25.71
CA ALA A 276 -5.33 -33.48 -25.95
C ALA A 276 -5.06 -33.85 -27.41
N ASP A 277 -4.71 -35.09 -27.64
CA ASP A 277 -4.53 -35.65 -29.00
C ASP A 277 -5.44 -36.85 -29.15
N LEU A 278 -6.58 -36.64 -29.85
CA LEU A 278 -7.60 -37.66 -30.07
C LEU A 278 -7.33 -38.41 -31.39
N GLU A 279 -7.09 -39.70 -31.25
CA GLU A 279 -6.96 -40.63 -32.36
C GLU A 279 -8.26 -41.46 -32.52
N ILE A 280 -8.70 -41.67 -33.77
CA ILE A 280 -9.84 -42.52 -34.09
C ILE A 280 -9.42 -43.58 -35.09
N ILE A 281 -9.78 -44.84 -34.81
CA ILE A 281 -9.57 -45.99 -35.71
C ILE A 281 -10.92 -46.68 -35.91
N LYS A 282 -11.27 -46.98 -37.18
CA LYS A 282 -12.44 -47.77 -37.51
C LYS A 282 -12.04 -49.00 -38.35
N ILE A 283 -12.47 -50.16 -37.90
CA ILE A 283 -12.23 -51.42 -38.57
C ILE A 283 -13.54 -52.19 -38.75
N VAL A 284 -13.58 -53.08 -39.72
CA VAL A 284 -14.70 -53.99 -39.99
C VAL A 284 -14.19 -55.44 -39.95
N ASN A 285 -14.99 -56.36 -39.46
CA ASN A 285 -14.65 -57.77 -39.37
C ASN A 285 -14.65 -58.49 -40.77
N ASN A 286 -15.43 -58.03 -41.70
CA ASN A 286 -15.48 -58.51 -43.10
C ASN A 286 -15.61 -57.35 -44.05
N ALA A 287 -14.61 -57.13 -44.93
CA ALA A 287 -14.56 -56.03 -45.87
C ALA A 287 -15.27 -56.36 -47.23
N THR A 288 -15.64 -57.59 -47.43
CA THR A 288 -16.26 -58.10 -48.72
C THR A 288 -17.51 -58.93 -48.41
N PRO A 289 -18.53 -58.36 -47.71
CA PRO A 289 -19.73 -59.07 -47.30
C PRO A 289 -20.70 -59.18 -48.51
N ASN A 290 -21.57 -60.24 -48.49
CA ASN A 290 -22.69 -60.37 -49.37
C ASN A 290 -23.95 -59.70 -48.78
N TYR A 291 -24.94 -59.50 -49.68
CA TYR A 291 -26.25 -59.09 -49.18
C TYR A 291 -26.84 -60.13 -48.21
N GLY A 292 -27.33 -59.70 -47.13
CA GLY A 292 -27.86 -60.53 -46.05
C GLY A 292 -26.86 -60.89 -44.96
N ASP A 293 -25.57 -60.65 -45.15
CA ASP A 293 -24.52 -60.88 -44.11
C ASP A 293 -24.61 -59.88 -43.01
N GLU A 294 -24.23 -60.29 -41.83
CA GLU A 294 -24.00 -59.40 -40.67
C GLU A 294 -22.54 -59.07 -40.55
N ILE A 295 -22.24 -57.79 -40.42
CA ILE A 295 -20.90 -57.29 -40.23
C ILE A 295 -20.83 -56.41 -38.95
N THR A 296 -19.63 -56.34 -38.41
CA THR A 296 -19.38 -55.57 -37.19
C THR A 296 -18.29 -54.54 -37.43
N TYR A 297 -18.64 -53.28 -37.21
CA TYR A 297 -17.68 -52.19 -37.13
C TYR A 297 -17.22 -52.03 -35.69
N THR A 298 -15.90 -51.89 -35.50
CA THR A 298 -15.31 -51.48 -34.23
C THR A 298 -14.66 -50.12 -34.44
N ILE A 299 -15.14 -49.13 -33.70
CA ILE A 299 -14.63 -47.78 -33.66
C ILE A 299 -13.91 -47.60 -32.31
N THR A 300 -12.64 -47.24 -32.38
CA THR A 300 -11.81 -47.01 -31.19
C THR A 300 -11.38 -45.55 -31.16
N VAL A 301 -11.61 -44.89 -30.07
CA VAL A 301 -11.12 -43.53 -29.77
C VAL A 301 -10.11 -43.61 -28.65
N ARG A 302 -8.97 -42.98 -28.83
CA ARG A 302 -7.90 -42.91 -27.84
C ARG A 302 -7.48 -41.45 -27.64
N ASN A 303 -7.17 -41.09 -26.42
CA ASN A 303 -6.50 -39.82 -26.11
C ASN A 303 -5.00 -40.08 -25.95
N ASN A 304 -4.18 -39.68 -26.92
CA ASN A 304 -2.72 -39.77 -26.92
C ASN A 304 -2.04 -38.53 -26.33
N GLY A 305 -2.82 -37.48 -26.05
CA GLY A 305 -2.28 -36.24 -25.49
C GLY A 305 -1.90 -36.35 -24.03
N PRO A 306 -1.09 -35.44 -23.50
CA PRO A 306 -0.67 -35.48 -22.10
C PRO A 306 -1.83 -35.19 -21.14
N ASP A 307 -2.84 -34.43 -21.55
CA ASP A 307 -3.94 -34.01 -20.70
C ASP A 307 -5.24 -34.75 -21.00
N ASN A 308 -6.19 -34.63 -20.10
CA ASN A 308 -7.53 -35.19 -20.23
C ASN A 308 -8.30 -34.46 -21.34
N SER A 309 -9.02 -35.20 -22.17
CA SER A 309 -9.99 -34.65 -23.13
C SER A 309 -11.41 -34.81 -22.61
N THR A 310 -12.22 -33.77 -22.73
CA THR A 310 -13.57 -33.74 -22.18
C THR A 310 -14.61 -33.56 -23.29
N ASN A 311 -15.87 -34.01 -23.02
CA ASN A 311 -17.00 -33.84 -23.90
C ASN A 311 -16.79 -34.43 -25.32
N ILE A 312 -16.07 -35.53 -25.40
CA ILE A 312 -15.73 -36.20 -26.69
C ILE A 312 -16.99 -36.77 -27.29
N LYS A 313 -17.19 -36.50 -28.58
CA LYS A 313 -18.29 -37.02 -29.42
C LYS A 313 -17.72 -37.58 -30.73
N VAL A 314 -18.24 -38.72 -31.15
CA VAL A 314 -17.95 -39.34 -32.42
C VAL A 314 -19.21 -39.35 -33.27
N SER A 315 -19.14 -38.86 -34.49
CA SER A 315 -20.25 -38.97 -35.45
C SER A 315 -20.09 -40.27 -36.26
N GLU A 316 -21.05 -41.14 -36.14
CA GLU A 316 -21.12 -42.41 -36.87
C GLU A 316 -22.55 -42.60 -37.39
N VAL A 317 -22.78 -42.17 -38.63
CA VAL A 317 -24.07 -42.29 -39.32
C VAL A 317 -24.02 -43.49 -40.19
N LEU A 318 -24.94 -44.44 -40.00
CA LEU A 318 -25.05 -45.64 -40.83
C LEU A 318 -25.67 -45.29 -42.20
N ALA A 319 -25.11 -45.83 -43.27
CA ALA A 319 -25.70 -45.68 -44.60
C ALA A 319 -27.02 -46.47 -44.76
N ASP A 320 -27.87 -46.08 -45.70
CA ASP A 320 -29.22 -46.63 -45.90
C ASP A 320 -29.22 -48.12 -46.19
N ASN A 321 -28.13 -48.64 -46.78
CA ASN A 321 -27.95 -50.09 -47.12
C ASN A 321 -27.46 -50.91 -45.92
N PHE A 322 -27.48 -50.33 -44.68
CA PHE A 322 -27.22 -51.03 -43.43
C PHE A 322 -28.47 -51.05 -42.56
N LYS A 323 -28.93 -52.23 -42.19
CA LYS A 323 -29.96 -52.41 -41.19
C LYS A 323 -29.25 -52.58 -39.80
N PHE A 324 -29.49 -51.64 -38.91
CA PHE A 324 -28.94 -51.71 -37.56
C PHE A 324 -29.42 -52.95 -36.79
N ILE A 325 -28.52 -53.66 -36.10
CA ILE A 325 -28.83 -54.77 -35.22
C ILE A 325 -28.55 -54.42 -33.78
N SER A 326 -27.34 -54.03 -33.47
CA SER A 326 -26.93 -53.71 -32.09
C SER A 326 -25.77 -52.74 -32.05
N ALA A 327 -25.62 -52.05 -30.90
CA ALA A 327 -24.45 -51.26 -30.59
C ALA A 327 -24.06 -51.45 -29.11
N ASN A 328 -22.77 -51.64 -28.86
CA ASN A 328 -22.19 -51.72 -27.55
C ASN A 328 -21.05 -50.72 -27.40
N THR A 329 -20.99 -50.03 -26.26
CA THR A 329 -19.92 -49.08 -25.96
C THR A 329 -19.17 -49.48 -24.68
N THR A 330 -17.84 -49.30 -24.63
CA THR A 330 -17.08 -49.47 -23.38
C THR A 330 -17.21 -48.23 -22.48
N LYS A 331 -17.58 -47.07 -23.08
CA LYS A 331 -17.74 -45.81 -22.37
C LYS A 331 -18.75 -44.92 -23.10
N GLY A 332 -19.60 -44.21 -22.36
CA GLY A 332 -20.63 -43.36 -22.90
C GLY A 332 -21.80 -44.12 -23.53
N TYR A 333 -22.50 -43.50 -24.50
CA TYR A 333 -23.62 -44.11 -25.19
C TYR A 333 -23.67 -43.66 -26.65
N TYR A 334 -24.14 -44.58 -27.52
CA TYR A 334 -24.40 -44.31 -28.93
C TYR A 334 -25.90 -44.05 -29.19
N ASN A 335 -26.23 -42.92 -29.79
CA ASN A 335 -27.59 -42.59 -30.17
C ASN A 335 -27.76 -42.86 -31.68
N LEU A 336 -28.50 -43.93 -32.01
CA LEU A 336 -28.75 -44.35 -33.41
C LEU A 336 -29.51 -43.30 -34.20
N THR A 337 -30.42 -42.50 -33.58
CA THR A 337 -31.28 -41.55 -34.28
C THR A 337 -30.48 -40.41 -34.92
N ASN A 338 -29.43 -39.94 -34.29
CA ASN A 338 -28.58 -38.85 -34.76
C ASN A 338 -27.16 -39.30 -35.14
N GLY A 339 -26.84 -40.57 -34.96
CA GLY A 339 -25.52 -41.13 -35.30
C GLY A 339 -24.39 -40.62 -34.40
N VAL A 340 -24.67 -40.17 -33.17
CA VAL A 340 -23.65 -39.63 -32.28
C VAL A 340 -23.34 -40.59 -31.15
N TRP A 341 -22.07 -40.97 -31.03
CA TRP A 341 -21.53 -41.61 -29.85
C TRP A 341 -20.95 -40.56 -28.87
N ALA A 342 -21.68 -40.31 -27.80
CA ALA A 342 -21.22 -39.44 -26.70
C ALA A 342 -20.26 -40.24 -25.81
N VAL A 343 -18.96 -40.14 -26.05
CA VAL A 343 -17.90 -40.86 -25.32
C VAL A 343 -17.74 -40.31 -23.88
N GLY A 344 -17.89 -39.03 -23.72
CA GLY A 344 -17.61 -38.32 -22.48
C GLY A 344 -16.16 -37.88 -22.37
N ASN A 345 -15.52 -38.12 -21.22
CA ASN A 345 -14.13 -37.72 -20.97
C ASN A 345 -13.19 -38.90 -21.14
N LEU A 346 -12.00 -38.67 -21.70
CA LEU A 346 -10.91 -39.63 -21.76
C LEU A 346 -9.67 -39.04 -21.05
N THR A 347 -9.13 -39.75 -20.08
CA THR A 347 -7.85 -39.43 -19.46
C THR A 347 -6.69 -39.66 -20.43
N ASN A 348 -5.49 -39.19 -20.09
CA ASN A 348 -4.29 -39.47 -20.86
C ASN A 348 -4.14 -40.99 -21.10
N ASN A 349 -3.90 -41.38 -22.37
CA ASN A 349 -3.76 -42.75 -22.84
C ASN A 349 -5.02 -43.65 -22.71
N GLU A 350 -6.15 -43.10 -22.24
CA GLU A 350 -7.39 -43.87 -22.15
C GLU A 350 -8.01 -44.13 -23.54
N THR A 351 -8.62 -45.30 -23.66
CA THR A 351 -9.26 -45.76 -24.89
C THR A 351 -10.72 -46.12 -24.66
N ALA A 352 -11.61 -45.68 -25.53
CA ALA A 352 -13.01 -46.13 -25.60
C ALA A 352 -13.33 -46.81 -26.91
N LYS A 353 -14.28 -47.75 -26.91
CA LYS A 353 -14.70 -48.52 -28.10
C LYS A 353 -16.21 -48.47 -28.24
N LEU A 354 -16.65 -48.34 -29.49
CA LEU A 354 -18.02 -48.56 -29.96
C LEU A 354 -18.00 -49.72 -30.95
N VAL A 355 -18.79 -50.75 -30.69
CA VAL A 355 -18.98 -51.88 -31.57
C VAL A 355 -20.40 -51.85 -32.10
N ILE A 356 -20.58 -51.71 -33.45
CA ILE A 356 -21.87 -51.66 -34.10
C ILE A 356 -22.03 -52.88 -35.02
N THR A 357 -23.08 -53.66 -34.85
CA THR A 357 -23.43 -54.76 -35.72
C THR A 357 -24.58 -54.31 -36.66
N VAL A 358 -24.38 -54.55 -37.94
CA VAL A 358 -25.35 -54.21 -39.01
C VAL A 358 -25.53 -55.37 -39.94
N LYS A 359 -26.69 -55.47 -40.56
CA LYS A 359 -26.99 -56.38 -41.67
C LYS A 359 -26.98 -55.63 -42.98
N ILE A 360 -26.29 -56.19 -43.96
CA ILE A 360 -26.28 -55.65 -45.34
C ILE A 360 -27.63 -55.85 -45.99
N VAL A 361 -28.25 -54.78 -46.48
CA VAL A 361 -29.53 -54.77 -47.15
C VAL A 361 -29.39 -54.13 -48.53
N LYS A 362 -30.31 -54.45 -49.47
CA LYS A 362 -30.30 -53.90 -50.84
C LYS A 362 -30.67 -52.41 -50.81
#